data_4d19575fd030c3b4e56041e50c984de6
#
_entry.id   4d19575fd030c3b4e56041e50c984de6
#
_cell.length_a   1.000
_cell.length_b   1.000
_cell.length_c   1.000
_cell.angle_alpha   90.00
_cell.angle_beta   90.00
_cell.angle_gamma   90.00
#
_symmetry.space_group_name_H-M   'P 1'
#
loop_
_entity.id
_entity.type
_entity.pdbx_description
1 polymer ?
#
loop_
_entity_poly.entity_id
_entity_poly.type
_entity_poly.pdbx_seq_one_letter_code
_entity_poly.pdbx_strand_id
1 'polypeptide(L)'
;MERMAYSTKKEVNSLVRTGLYENEEEVIADAVRALLEKKPELRREIGIPPYKKGEVSLWKASEIARMNLEEFKEVLSRRGIRIVVRGAKEESDKRLKEVFHV
;
A
#
# COMPACT_ATOMS: atom_id res chain seq x y z
N MET A 1 1.08 26.69 -9.17
CA MET A 1 0.62 25.53 -8.54
C MET A 1 -0.65 25.04 -9.02
N GLU A 2 -1.68 25.81 -9.08
CA GLU A 2 -2.83 25.27 -9.57
C GLU A 2 -2.72 24.86 -10.99
N ARG A 3 -1.82 25.46 -11.67
CA ARG A 3 -1.57 25.09 -12.99
C ARG A 3 -1.06 23.70 -13.08
N MET A 4 -0.27 23.28 -12.09
CA MET A 4 0.25 21.96 -12.07
C MET A 4 -0.82 20.95 -11.86
N ALA A 5 -1.77 21.23 -10.98
CA ALA A 5 -2.86 20.32 -10.75
C ALA A 5 -3.68 20.12 -12.00
N TYR A 6 -3.92 21.21 -12.73
CA TYR A 6 -4.67 21.13 -13.96
C TYR A 6 -3.94 20.24 -14.96
N SER A 7 -2.65 20.43 -15.06
CA SER A 7 -1.85 19.64 -15.98
C SER A 7 -1.81 18.18 -15.62
N THR A 8 -1.71 17.89 -14.35
CA THR A 8 -1.65 16.52 -13.91
C THR A 8 -2.90 15.75 -14.32
N LYS A 9 -4.06 16.35 -14.08
CA LYS A 9 -5.28 15.68 -14.45
C LYS A 9 -5.37 15.47 -15.95
N LYS A 10 -4.97 16.45 -16.71
CA LYS A 10 -4.98 16.33 -18.15
C LYS A 10 -4.00 15.28 -18.62
N GLU A 11 -2.86 15.19 -17.97
CA GLU A 11 -1.87 14.21 -18.33
C GLU A 11 -2.36 12.80 -18.09
N VAL A 12 -3.03 12.58 -16.96
CA VAL A 12 -3.59 11.27 -16.69
C VAL A 12 -4.59 10.90 -17.77
N ASN A 13 -5.45 11.86 -18.11
CA ASN A 13 -6.44 11.62 -19.14
C ASN A 13 -5.79 11.32 -20.49
N SER A 14 -4.74 12.05 -20.81
CA SER A 14 -4.02 11.82 -22.05
C SER A 14 -3.43 10.43 -22.12
N LEU A 15 -2.91 9.95 -21.00
CA LEU A 15 -2.32 8.63 -21.00
C LEU A 15 -3.36 7.55 -21.27
N VAL A 16 -4.58 7.75 -20.80
CA VAL A 16 -5.64 6.82 -21.14
C VAL A 16 -5.94 6.88 -22.61
N ARG A 17 -5.95 8.09 -23.17
CA ARG A 17 -6.27 8.25 -24.57
C ARG A 17 -5.23 7.68 -25.52
N THR A 18 -4.01 7.46 -25.03
CA THR A 18 -3.01 6.81 -25.88
C THR A 18 -3.37 5.38 -26.18
N GLY A 19 -4.29 4.81 -25.41
CA GLY A 19 -4.62 3.41 -25.58
C GLY A 19 -3.72 2.46 -24.81
N LEU A 20 -2.71 3.01 -24.14
CA LEU A 20 -1.78 2.18 -23.38
C LEU A 20 -2.33 1.82 -22.01
N TYR A 21 -3.32 2.57 -21.54
CA TYR A 21 -3.97 2.29 -20.26
C TYR A 21 -5.47 2.24 -20.48
N GLU A 22 -6.13 1.35 -19.77
CA GLU A 22 -7.56 1.20 -19.98
C GLU A 22 -8.39 2.27 -19.30
N ASN A 23 -7.90 2.78 -18.19
CA ASN A 23 -8.64 3.80 -17.46
C ASN A 23 -7.69 4.57 -16.57
N GLU A 24 -8.24 5.57 -15.90
CA GLU A 24 -7.41 6.43 -15.07
C GLU A 24 -6.84 5.69 -13.87
N GLU A 25 -7.58 4.73 -13.36
CA GLU A 25 -7.07 3.97 -12.24
C GLU A 25 -5.81 3.20 -12.59
N GLU A 26 -5.75 2.69 -13.80
CA GLU A 26 -4.54 1.99 -14.23
C GLU A 26 -3.36 2.92 -14.31
N VAL A 27 -3.58 4.14 -14.79
CA VAL A 27 -2.52 5.12 -14.84
C VAL A 27 -2.01 5.42 -13.43
N ILE A 28 -2.94 5.62 -12.50
CA ILE A 28 -2.56 5.96 -11.16
C ILE A 28 -1.84 4.81 -10.48
N ALA A 29 -2.31 3.60 -10.69
CA ALA A 29 -1.65 2.43 -10.09
C ALA A 29 -0.22 2.30 -10.59
N ASP A 30 -0.02 2.50 -11.88
CA ASP A 30 1.30 2.43 -12.45
C ASP A 30 2.18 3.56 -11.93
N ALA A 31 1.60 4.74 -11.77
CA ALA A 31 2.33 5.88 -11.26
C ALA A 31 2.78 5.65 -9.82
N VAL A 32 1.92 5.05 -9.00
CA VAL A 32 2.28 4.76 -7.63
C VAL A 32 3.43 3.74 -7.61
N ARG A 33 3.34 2.72 -8.46
CA ARG A 33 4.40 1.74 -8.53
C ARG A 33 5.73 2.39 -8.91
N ALA A 34 5.71 3.25 -9.92
CA ALA A 34 6.91 3.94 -10.35
C ALA A 34 7.45 4.85 -9.26
N LEU A 35 6.55 5.52 -8.55
CA LEU A 35 6.96 6.40 -7.47
C LEU A 35 7.66 5.62 -6.38
N LEU A 36 7.13 4.47 -6.02
CA LEU A 36 7.72 3.68 -4.94
C LEU A 36 9.05 3.07 -5.37
N GLU A 37 9.22 2.84 -6.67
CA GLU A 37 10.49 2.35 -7.15
C GLU A 37 11.52 3.45 -7.14
N LYS A 38 11.11 4.66 -7.47
CA LYS A 38 12.01 5.78 -7.50
C LYS A 38 12.36 6.27 -6.11
N LYS A 39 11.42 6.20 -5.20
CA LYS A 39 11.62 6.64 -3.82
C LYS A 39 11.28 5.51 -2.87
N PRO A 40 12.19 4.54 -2.76
CA PRO A 40 11.88 3.35 -1.97
C PRO A 40 11.59 3.63 -0.51
N GLU A 41 12.06 4.76 0.01
CA GLU A 41 11.77 5.09 1.40
C GLU A 41 10.27 5.28 1.64
N LEU A 42 9.50 5.58 0.60
CA LEU A 42 8.07 5.73 0.77
C LEU A 42 7.36 4.41 1.02
N ARG A 43 8.02 3.31 0.70
CA ARG A 43 7.41 2.01 0.97
C ARG A 43 7.18 1.80 2.45
N ARG A 44 8.10 2.28 3.26
CA ARG A 44 7.96 2.13 4.70
C ARG A 44 6.77 2.92 5.21
N GLU A 45 6.45 4.01 4.53
CA GLU A 45 5.39 4.88 5.01
C GLU A 45 4.02 4.44 4.56
N ILE A 46 3.92 3.93 3.35
CA ILE A 46 2.61 3.75 2.74
C ILE A 46 1.73 2.69 3.40
N GLY A 47 2.33 1.72 4.06
CA GLY A 47 1.56 0.69 4.73
C GLY A 47 1.14 1.04 6.15
N ILE A 48 1.74 2.09 6.71
CA ILE A 48 1.50 2.41 8.11
C ILE A 48 0.11 2.99 8.38
N PRO A 49 -0.36 3.98 7.63
CA PRO A 49 -1.67 4.56 7.95
C PRO A 49 -2.82 3.54 7.92
N PRO A 50 -2.96 2.70 6.90
CA PRO A 50 -4.07 1.75 6.93
C PRO A 50 -3.92 0.73 8.05
N TYR A 51 -2.69 0.37 8.41
CA TYR A 51 -2.51 -0.55 9.50
C TYR A 51 -2.89 0.09 10.83
N LYS A 52 -2.47 1.32 11.05
CA LYS A 52 -2.78 2.00 12.28
C LYS A 52 -4.28 2.24 12.44
N LYS A 53 -4.98 2.45 11.36
CA LYS A 53 -6.40 2.64 11.43
C LYS A 53 -7.17 1.34 11.55
N GLY A 54 -6.50 0.22 11.47
CA GLY A 54 -7.17 -1.06 11.56
C GLY A 54 -7.89 -1.45 10.29
N GLU A 55 -7.61 -0.77 9.19
CA GLU A 55 -8.27 -1.06 7.93
C GLU A 55 -7.74 -2.30 7.27
N VAL A 56 -6.50 -2.64 7.52
CA VAL A 56 -5.89 -3.82 6.94
C VAL A 56 -5.11 -4.57 7.99
N SER A 57 -4.89 -5.85 7.74
CA SER A 57 -4.10 -6.68 8.65
C SER A 57 -2.62 -6.34 8.51
N LEU A 58 -1.83 -6.84 9.42
CA LEU A 58 -0.40 -6.66 9.35
C LEU A 58 0.16 -7.22 8.04
N TRP A 59 -0.33 -8.39 7.65
CA TRP A 59 0.10 -9.02 6.43
C TRP A 59 -0.22 -8.14 5.21
N LYS A 60 -1.43 -7.62 5.18
CA LYS A 60 -1.84 -6.80 4.06
C LYS A 60 -1.07 -5.49 4.03
N ALA A 61 -0.79 -4.93 5.20
CA ALA A 61 -0.02 -3.69 5.28
C ALA A 61 1.39 -3.91 4.73
N SER A 62 1.98 -5.06 5.02
CA SER A 62 3.32 -5.33 4.49
C SER A 62 3.27 -5.46 2.98
N GLU A 63 2.20 -6.05 2.45
CA GLU A 63 2.05 -6.12 1.00
C GLU A 63 1.94 -4.73 0.39
N ILE A 64 1.17 -3.87 1.00
CA ILE A 64 1.02 -2.51 0.52
C ILE A 64 2.38 -1.80 0.52
N ALA A 65 3.18 -2.06 1.53
CA ALA A 65 4.50 -1.47 1.64
C ALA A 65 5.53 -2.15 0.74
N ARG A 66 5.14 -3.22 0.06
CA ARG A 66 6.02 -3.99 -0.79
C ARG A 66 7.23 -4.49 -0.03
N MET A 67 6.98 -4.96 1.18
CA MET A 67 8.01 -5.51 2.04
C MET A 67 7.58 -6.88 2.49
N ASN A 68 8.54 -7.70 2.91
CA ASN A 68 8.13 -8.93 3.54
C ASN A 68 7.69 -8.60 4.97
N LEU A 69 7.01 -9.55 5.57
CA LEU A 69 6.41 -9.31 6.87
C LEU A 69 7.42 -8.92 7.94
N GLU A 70 8.57 -9.59 7.94
CA GLU A 70 9.58 -9.29 8.94
C GLU A 70 10.13 -7.89 8.80
N GLU A 71 10.36 -7.47 7.59
CA GLU A 71 10.85 -6.12 7.36
C GLU A 71 9.85 -5.08 7.83
N PHE A 72 8.58 -5.32 7.55
CA PHE A 72 7.57 -4.36 7.94
C PHE A 72 7.41 -4.31 9.45
N LYS A 73 7.49 -5.46 10.11
CA LYS A 73 7.44 -5.49 11.56
C LYS A 73 8.58 -4.67 12.17
N GLU A 74 9.74 -4.75 11.54
CA GLU A 74 10.87 -3.98 12.02
C GLU A 74 10.63 -2.50 11.89
N VAL A 75 10.03 -2.09 10.77
CA VAL A 75 9.71 -0.68 10.58
C VAL A 75 8.75 -0.21 11.67
N LEU A 76 7.73 -1.00 11.94
CA LEU A 76 6.77 -0.64 12.98
C LEU A 76 7.42 -0.52 14.34
N SER A 77 8.29 -1.48 14.66
CA SER A 77 8.98 -1.45 15.95
C SER A 77 9.82 -0.21 16.11
N ARG A 78 10.54 0.15 15.07
CA ARG A 78 11.37 1.33 15.13
C ARG A 78 10.58 2.60 15.32
N ARG A 79 9.34 2.60 14.85
CA ARG A 79 8.48 3.76 14.99
C ARG A 79 7.68 3.73 16.27
N GLY A 80 7.87 2.70 17.09
CA GLY A 80 7.12 2.58 18.33
C GLY A 80 5.66 2.23 18.11
N ILE A 81 5.34 1.66 16.98
CA ILE A 81 3.98 1.28 16.67
C ILE A 81 3.75 -0.14 17.14
N ARG A 82 2.73 -0.32 17.97
CA ARG A 82 2.45 -1.62 18.52
C ARG A 82 1.99 -2.59 17.45
N ILE A 83 2.50 -3.78 17.46
CA ILE A 83 2.11 -4.81 16.53
C ILE A 83 1.01 -5.65 17.16
N VAL A 84 -0.14 -5.67 16.48
CA VAL A 84 -1.28 -6.41 16.97
C VAL A 84 -1.56 -7.53 15.99
N VAL A 85 -1.60 -8.73 16.50
CA VAL A 85 -1.78 -9.90 15.67
C VAL A 85 -3.17 -10.46 15.86
N ARG A 86 -4.15 -9.57 15.81
CA ARG A 86 -5.46 -9.99 16.09
C ARG A 86 -6.07 -10.74 14.94
N GLY A 87 -5.72 -10.37 13.74
CA GLY A 87 -6.27 -11.03 12.60
C GLY A 87 -5.97 -12.48 12.59
N ALA A 88 -4.91 -12.86 13.20
CA ALA A 88 -4.55 -14.24 13.20
C ALA A 88 -5.58 -15.05 13.89
N LYS A 89 -6.34 -14.48 14.80
CA LYS A 89 -7.29 -15.24 15.45
C LYS A 89 -8.64 -14.97 14.97
N GLU A 90 -8.89 -13.94 14.36
CA GLU A 90 -10.13 -13.72 13.95
C GLU A 90 -10.31 -14.02 12.60
N GLU A 91 -9.58 -13.95 11.87
CA GLU A 91 -9.76 -14.14 10.60
C GLU A 91 -9.06 -14.96 10.02
N SER A 92 -8.53 -15.11 10.25
CA SER A 92 -8.02 -15.77 9.91
C SER A 92 -8.17 -16.47 10.41
N ASP A 93 -8.60 -16.36 11.33
CA ASP A 93 -8.88 -16.98 11.85
C ASP A 93 -9.68 -17.40 11.24
N LYS A 94 -10.11 -17.33 10.80
CA LYS A 94 -10.77 -17.76 10.06
C LYS A 94 -10.12 -17.99 8.92
N ARG A 95 -9.43 -18.21 8.52
CA ARG A 95 -8.74 -18.48 7.61
C ARG A 95 -7.79 -18.87 7.87
N LEU A 96 -7.82 -18.61 8.64
CA LEU A 96 -7.16 -18.77 9.05
C LEU A 96 -6.65 -19.12 9.49
N LYS A 97 -6.89 -19.35 9.95
CA LYS A 97 -6.66 -19.55 10.39
C LYS A 97 -6.05 -19.90 10.08
N GLU A 98 -6.31 -19.60 9.63
CA GLU A 98 -5.94 -19.92 9.27
C GLU A 98 -4.85 -19.81 9.04
N VAL A 99 -4.87 -19.56 9.00
CA VAL A 99 -4.14 -19.39 8.83
C VAL A 99 -3.25 -19.36 9.18
N PHE A 100 -3.52 -19.08 9.66
CA PHE A 100 -3.10 -19.17 10.04
C PHE A 100 -2.75 -19.27 10.36
N HIS A 101 -3.09 -19.18 10.59
CA HIS A 101 -3.06 -19.33 10.83
C HIS A 101 -2.55 -19.04 10.70
N VAL A 102 -2.79 -18.76 10.81
CA VAL A 102 -2.56 -18.47 10.66
C VAL A 102 -2.36 -18.52 10.44
#